data_3be2ec8aff28e3d47ec394f910bf908c
#
_entry.id   3be2ec8aff28e3d47ec394f910bf908c
#
_cell.length_a   1.000
_cell.length_b   1.000
_cell.length_c   1.000
_cell.angle_alpha   90.00
_cell.angle_beta   90.00
_cell.angle_gamma   90.00
#
_symmetry.space_group_name_H-M   'P 1'
#
loop_
_entity.id
_entity.type
_entity.pdbx_description
1 polymer ?
#
loop_
_entity_poly.entity_id
_entity_poly.type
_entity_poly.pdbx_seq_one_letter_code
_entity_poly.pdbx_strand_id
1 'polypeptide(L)'
;MDFEKITIIIILIILLSSFLLVNPAYNKESTDLSLVSHVKHITKEIGPRPAGSESERETAHYLKSKFDAYGVKTEIQGFKYYSMDSKDIKRSENVIGTINGTSPKQIIICADLDTYYDKINGNYIEGANDDATGLALLIGLAKHYQQKKPYYTLKLIGFGAGEDEYTFPVDLNSKISSDEYNKIMFIPYLVGARHYVLQNPDSVNNTIAVISLEAVGIGDPCFVNQDSFVENDPLFVNFLVSNTRFNGFNAEKIDFMAYNISGRDVSISHIYLPFAYSNIPSTFLTCMKNTNTKSMIHDDSEIPGYLTVNDTYENLVKNNGDEIGLQNRLNTVSKIVIINIDQISLFYAIKEYLPVNEASI
;
A
#
# COMPACT_ATOMS: atom_id res chain seq x y z
N MET A 1 -23.84 -34.93 -5.61
CA MET A 1 -23.46 -33.50 -5.76
C MET A 1 -24.69 -32.81 -6.31
N ASP A 2 -25.27 -31.86 -5.56
CA ASP A 2 -26.51 -31.19 -5.96
C ASP A 2 -26.38 -30.48 -7.29
N PHE A 3 -27.46 -30.52 -8.09
CA PHE A 3 -27.52 -29.89 -9.41
C PHE A 3 -27.12 -28.41 -9.36
N GLU A 4 -27.47 -27.68 -8.28
CA GLU A 4 -27.06 -26.33 -8.02
C GLU A 4 -25.52 -26.18 -7.85
N LYS A 5 -24.86 -27.09 -7.13
CA LYS A 5 -23.39 -27.08 -6.98
C LYS A 5 -22.68 -27.34 -8.29
N ILE A 6 -23.26 -28.21 -9.16
CA ILE A 6 -22.72 -28.47 -10.50
C ILE A 6 -22.86 -27.22 -11.37
N THR A 7 -24.01 -26.55 -11.30
CA THR A 7 -24.30 -25.33 -12.07
C THR A 7 -23.33 -24.18 -11.62
N ILE A 8 -23.10 -24.04 -10.34
CA ILE A 8 -22.14 -23.04 -9.78
C ILE A 8 -20.72 -23.35 -10.23
N ILE A 9 -20.28 -24.60 -10.19
CA ILE A 9 -18.97 -25.02 -10.68
C ILE A 9 -18.82 -24.75 -12.18
N ILE A 10 -19.88 -25.02 -12.99
CA ILE A 10 -19.88 -24.74 -14.42
C ILE A 10 -19.84 -23.23 -14.68
N ILE A 11 -20.57 -22.42 -13.93
CA ILE A 11 -20.53 -20.95 -14.02
C ILE A 11 -19.13 -20.42 -13.60
N LEU A 12 -18.54 -20.97 -12.55
CA LEU A 12 -17.16 -20.65 -12.15
C LEU A 12 -16.14 -21.05 -13.23
N ILE A 13 -16.31 -22.21 -13.86
CA ILE A 13 -15.45 -22.68 -14.97
C ILE A 13 -15.65 -21.80 -16.22
N ILE A 14 -16.88 -21.38 -16.53
CA ILE A 14 -17.17 -20.47 -17.65
C ILE A 14 -16.62 -19.07 -17.37
N LEU A 15 -16.75 -18.56 -16.14
CA LEU A 15 -16.12 -17.31 -15.72
C LEU A 15 -14.60 -17.41 -15.76
N LEU A 16 -14.00 -18.51 -15.29
CA LEU A 16 -12.57 -18.79 -15.43
C LEU A 16 -12.12 -18.91 -16.90
N SER A 17 -12.91 -19.57 -17.75
CA SER A 17 -12.56 -19.74 -19.16
C SER A 17 -12.70 -18.46 -19.99
N SER A 18 -13.66 -17.60 -19.66
CA SER A 18 -13.75 -16.26 -20.28
C SER A 18 -12.56 -15.35 -19.87
N PHE A 19 -11.96 -15.61 -18.71
CA PHE A 19 -10.72 -14.97 -18.26
C PHE A 19 -9.47 -15.47 -19.01
N LEU A 20 -9.44 -16.74 -19.45
CA LEU A 20 -8.33 -17.31 -20.23
C LEU A 20 -8.20 -16.71 -21.65
N LEU A 21 -9.19 -15.96 -22.13
CA LEU A 21 -9.17 -15.25 -23.40
C LEU A 21 -8.63 -13.82 -23.29
N VAL A 22 -8.23 -13.37 -22.10
CA VAL A 22 -7.69 -12.02 -21.88
C VAL A 22 -6.20 -11.97 -22.18
N ASN A 23 -5.92 -11.59 -23.41
CA ASN A 23 -4.77 -10.85 -23.96
C ASN A 23 -3.33 -11.26 -23.63
N PRO A 24 -2.59 -11.80 -24.60
CA PRO A 24 -1.12 -11.89 -24.59
C PRO A 24 -0.42 -10.53 -24.79
N ALA A 25 -1.14 -9.40 -24.82
CA ALA A 25 -0.59 -8.06 -25.02
C ALA A 25 0.20 -7.50 -23.82
N TYR A 26 0.24 -8.22 -22.69
CA TYR A 26 0.91 -7.77 -21.46
C TYR A 26 2.45 -7.89 -21.48
N ASN A 27 3.04 -8.54 -22.51
CA ASN A 27 4.48 -8.84 -22.54
C ASN A 27 5.31 -7.92 -23.44
N LYS A 28 4.89 -6.67 -23.71
CA LYS A 28 5.77 -5.71 -24.36
C LYS A 28 6.62 -5.04 -23.27
N GLU A 29 7.92 -5.37 -23.20
CA GLU A 29 8.88 -4.60 -22.42
C GLU A 29 8.75 -3.13 -22.79
N SER A 30 8.33 -2.31 -21.84
CA SER A 30 8.23 -0.88 -22.01
C SER A 30 9.59 -0.27 -21.76
N THR A 31 10.17 0.38 -22.75
CA THR A 31 11.35 1.24 -22.60
C THR A 31 11.00 2.58 -21.95
N ASP A 32 9.74 2.80 -21.55
CA ASP A 32 9.27 3.99 -20.85
C ASP A 32 9.72 3.92 -19.37
N LEU A 33 10.70 4.74 -19.01
CA LEU A 33 11.23 4.87 -17.65
C LEU A 33 10.37 5.78 -16.75
N SER A 34 9.07 5.89 -17.01
CA SER A 34 8.20 6.85 -16.32
C SER A 34 8.11 6.62 -14.81
N LEU A 35 8.04 5.36 -14.33
CA LEU A 35 7.98 5.09 -12.89
C LEU A 35 9.31 5.41 -12.21
N VAL A 36 10.43 4.99 -12.81
CA VAL A 36 11.77 5.31 -12.31
C VAL A 36 12.01 6.82 -12.27
N SER A 37 11.52 7.58 -13.27
CA SER A 37 11.65 9.03 -13.25
C SER A 37 10.92 9.68 -12.09
N HIS A 38 9.78 9.12 -11.66
CA HIS A 38 9.07 9.59 -10.46
C HIS A 38 9.84 9.27 -9.18
N VAL A 39 10.36 8.04 -9.05
CA VAL A 39 11.24 7.68 -7.93
C VAL A 39 12.43 8.62 -7.87
N LYS A 40 13.12 8.82 -8.99
CA LYS A 40 14.29 9.71 -9.07
C LYS A 40 13.97 11.14 -8.69
N HIS A 41 12.86 11.69 -9.16
CA HIS A 41 12.43 13.04 -8.79
C HIS A 41 12.18 13.16 -7.29
N ILE A 42 11.42 12.23 -6.71
CA ILE A 42 11.09 12.25 -5.27
C ILE A 42 12.35 12.13 -4.42
N THR A 43 13.31 11.27 -4.82
CA THR A 43 14.51 11.00 -4.02
C THR A 43 15.63 12.00 -4.26
N LYS A 44 15.89 12.43 -5.49
CA LYS A 44 17.06 13.24 -5.83
C LYS A 44 16.78 14.73 -5.96
N GLU A 45 15.57 15.11 -6.35
CA GLU A 45 15.20 16.52 -6.49
C GLU A 45 14.53 17.04 -5.21
N ILE A 46 13.63 16.27 -4.58
CA ILE A 46 13.01 16.63 -3.30
C ILE A 46 13.90 16.14 -2.12
N GLY A 47 14.30 14.87 -2.13
CA GLY A 47 15.19 14.28 -1.11
C GLY A 47 14.47 13.71 0.11
N PRO A 48 15.15 13.62 1.26
CA PRO A 48 14.55 13.17 2.52
C PRO A 48 13.33 14.01 2.92
N ARG A 49 12.28 13.34 3.36
CA ARG A 49 10.95 13.92 3.57
C ARG A 49 10.41 13.67 4.99
N PRO A 50 11.14 14.05 6.03
CA PRO A 50 10.68 13.77 7.39
C PRO A 50 9.31 14.42 7.66
N ALA A 51 8.48 13.76 8.45
CA ALA A 51 7.11 14.16 8.77
C ALA A 51 6.99 15.63 9.20
N GLY A 52 6.07 16.35 8.59
CA GLY A 52 5.82 17.78 8.84
C GLY A 52 6.84 18.73 8.22
N SER A 53 7.73 18.22 7.36
CA SER A 53 8.74 19.04 6.67
C SER A 53 8.18 19.69 5.39
N GLU A 54 8.95 20.66 4.87
CA GLU A 54 8.66 21.27 3.57
C GLU A 54 8.78 20.25 2.43
N SER A 55 9.77 19.36 2.50
CA SER A 55 9.98 18.31 1.49
C SER A 55 8.85 17.26 1.48
N GLU A 56 8.26 16.92 2.62
CA GLU A 56 7.03 16.12 2.65
C GLU A 56 5.90 16.84 1.91
N ARG A 57 5.69 18.13 2.20
CA ARG A 57 4.68 18.94 1.53
C ARG A 57 4.94 19.08 0.02
N GLU A 58 6.19 19.25 -0.38
CA GLU A 58 6.57 19.29 -1.79
C GLU A 58 6.26 17.97 -2.50
N THR A 59 6.49 16.84 -1.83
CA THR A 59 6.12 15.51 -2.32
C THR A 59 4.60 15.37 -2.48
N ALA A 60 3.82 15.85 -1.51
CA ALA A 60 2.37 15.86 -1.60
C ALA A 60 1.88 16.68 -2.81
N HIS A 61 2.42 17.88 -3.00
CA HIS A 61 2.09 18.72 -4.16
C HIS A 61 2.55 18.09 -5.48
N TYR A 62 3.69 17.43 -5.51
CA TYR A 62 4.14 16.68 -6.68
C TYR A 62 3.16 15.56 -7.02
N LEU A 63 2.79 14.71 -6.06
CA LEU A 63 1.82 13.62 -6.25
C LEU A 63 0.49 14.17 -6.77
N LYS A 64 -0.04 15.24 -6.12
CA LYS A 64 -1.25 15.91 -6.57
C LYS A 64 -1.14 16.38 -8.01
N SER A 65 -0.04 17.04 -8.39
CA SER A 65 0.17 17.54 -9.74
C SER A 65 0.12 16.44 -10.81
N LYS A 66 0.65 15.24 -10.47
CA LYS A 66 0.60 14.07 -11.37
C LYS A 66 -0.79 13.49 -11.47
N PHE A 67 -1.52 13.38 -10.36
CA PHE A 67 -2.91 12.95 -10.37
C PHE A 67 -3.79 13.88 -11.19
N ASP A 68 -3.67 15.20 -10.99
CA ASP A 68 -4.40 16.20 -11.75
C ASP A 68 -4.09 16.12 -13.27
N ALA A 69 -2.81 15.91 -13.63
CA ALA A 69 -2.38 15.75 -15.02
C ALA A 69 -3.01 14.52 -15.70
N TYR A 70 -3.36 13.49 -14.94
CA TYR A 70 -4.09 12.32 -15.42
C TYR A 70 -5.61 12.43 -15.24
N GLY A 71 -6.14 13.61 -14.88
CA GLY A 71 -7.57 13.84 -14.73
C GLY A 71 -8.20 13.15 -13.51
N VAL A 72 -7.40 12.74 -12.55
CA VAL A 72 -7.89 12.20 -11.28
C VAL A 72 -8.41 13.35 -10.42
N LYS A 73 -9.64 13.21 -9.87
CA LYS A 73 -10.16 14.19 -8.92
C LYS A 73 -9.34 14.11 -7.63
N THR A 74 -8.55 15.15 -7.35
CA THR A 74 -7.59 15.15 -6.24
C THR A 74 -7.92 16.23 -5.22
N GLU A 75 -7.82 15.88 -3.95
CA GLU A 75 -7.90 16.82 -2.83
C GLU A 75 -6.68 16.69 -1.90
N ILE A 76 -6.34 17.78 -1.23
CA ILE A 76 -5.37 17.80 -0.12
C ILE A 76 -6.19 17.86 1.19
N GLN A 77 -5.96 16.88 2.05
CA GLN A 77 -6.54 16.86 3.39
C GLN A 77 -5.46 17.27 4.41
N GLY A 78 -5.37 18.57 4.69
CA GLY A 78 -4.45 19.08 5.70
C GLY A 78 -4.90 18.75 7.12
N PHE A 79 -3.95 18.43 7.99
CA PHE A 79 -4.22 18.13 9.39
C PHE A 79 -3.10 18.64 10.32
N LYS A 80 -3.42 18.66 11.62
CA LYS A 80 -2.46 18.95 12.67
C LYS A 80 -2.33 17.73 13.58
N TYR A 81 -1.14 17.57 14.14
CA TYR A 81 -0.87 16.55 15.13
C TYR A 81 0.14 17.02 16.16
N TYR A 82 0.04 16.46 17.36
CA TYR A 82 1.03 16.68 18.41
C TYR A 82 2.09 15.61 18.33
N SER A 83 3.35 16.01 18.19
CA SER A 83 4.53 15.12 18.26
C SER A 83 5.10 15.15 19.67
N MET A 84 5.18 14.00 20.34
CA MET A 84 5.75 13.93 21.69
C MET A 84 7.25 14.18 21.70
N ASP A 85 7.93 13.89 20.61
CA ASP A 85 9.38 14.09 20.51
C ASP A 85 9.76 15.56 20.43
N SER A 86 9.14 16.30 19.52
CA SER A 86 9.37 17.75 19.41
C SER A 86 8.60 18.54 20.46
N LYS A 87 7.63 17.92 21.15
CA LYS A 87 6.71 18.57 22.10
C LYS A 87 5.98 19.76 21.50
N ASP A 88 5.62 19.66 20.22
CA ASP A 88 5.00 20.73 19.45
C ASP A 88 3.88 20.20 18.55
N ILE A 89 3.04 21.13 18.08
CA ILE A 89 2.01 20.85 17.08
C ILE A 89 2.60 21.03 15.69
N LYS A 90 2.74 19.94 14.99
CA LYS A 90 3.15 19.89 13.59
C LYS A 90 1.94 19.89 12.64
N ARG A 91 2.21 20.10 11.36
CA ARG A 91 1.23 20.05 10.27
C ARG A 91 1.73 19.10 9.21
N SER A 92 0.81 18.32 8.66
CA SER A 92 1.04 17.49 7.49
C SER A 92 -0.24 17.41 6.65
N GLU A 93 -0.21 16.66 5.58
CA GLU A 93 -1.33 16.55 4.66
C GLU A 93 -1.38 15.19 3.97
N ASN A 94 -2.59 14.71 3.69
CA ASN A 94 -2.84 13.57 2.83
C ASN A 94 -3.20 14.06 1.42
N VAL A 95 -2.79 13.31 0.41
CA VAL A 95 -3.20 13.50 -0.99
C VAL A 95 -4.18 12.41 -1.37
N ILE A 96 -5.42 12.77 -1.67
CA ILE A 96 -6.51 11.82 -1.94
C ILE A 96 -6.94 11.94 -3.40
N GLY A 97 -6.49 11.01 -4.22
CA GLY A 97 -6.94 10.85 -5.61
C GLY A 97 -8.18 9.94 -5.68
N THR A 98 -9.22 10.38 -6.40
CA THR A 98 -10.45 9.60 -6.59
C THR A 98 -10.71 9.35 -8.06
N ILE A 99 -10.79 8.06 -8.43
CA ILE A 99 -11.19 7.59 -9.75
C ILE A 99 -12.52 6.87 -9.62
N ASN A 100 -13.60 7.51 -10.07
CA ASN A 100 -14.94 6.98 -9.93
C ASN A 100 -15.13 5.69 -10.74
N GLY A 101 -15.49 4.61 -10.06
CA GLY A 101 -15.91 3.36 -10.66
C GLY A 101 -17.37 3.36 -11.11
N THR A 102 -17.87 2.19 -11.51
CA THR A 102 -19.30 1.96 -11.74
C THR A 102 -20.04 1.65 -10.45
N SER A 103 -19.33 1.13 -9.44
CA SER A 103 -19.81 0.89 -8.08
C SER A 103 -19.37 2.01 -7.13
N PRO A 104 -20.24 2.43 -6.19
CA PRO A 104 -19.87 3.37 -5.13
C PRO A 104 -18.96 2.76 -4.06
N LYS A 105 -18.92 1.42 -3.94
CA LYS A 105 -17.94 0.75 -3.10
C LYS A 105 -16.54 1.06 -3.60
N GLN A 106 -15.58 1.14 -2.68
CA GLN A 106 -14.24 1.63 -3.03
C GLN A 106 -13.12 0.71 -2.53
N ILE A 107 -12.00 0.76 -3.26
CA ILE A 107 -10.73 0.15 -2.90
C ILE A 107 -9.76 1.29 -2.65
N ILE A 108 -8.94 1.16 -1.61
CA ILE A 108 -7.86 2.11 -1.32
C ILE A 108 -6.53 1.45 -1.65
N ILE A 109 -5.71 2.13 -2.44
CA ILE A 109 -4.28 1.83 -2.61
C ILE A 109 -3.52 3.04 -2.06
N CYS A 110 -2.58 2.82 -1.15
CA CYS A 110 -1.90 3.90 -0.45
C CYS A 110 -0.40 3.67 -0.28
N ALA A 111 0.33 4.74 0.00
CA ALA A 111 1.76 4.81 0.21
C ALA A 111 2.09 5.98 1.14
N ASP A 112 3.26 5.99 1.80
CA ASP A 112 3.69 7.09 2.65
C ASP A 112 4.31 8.24 1.83
N LEU A 113 3.97 9.49 2.22
CA LEU A 113 4.58 10.70 1.66
C LEU A 113 5.91 11.01 2.32
N ASP A 114 6.01 10.77 3.61
CA ASP A 114 7.18 11.05 4.42
C ASP A 114 8.18 9.89 4.46
N THR A 115 9.31 10.14 5.09
CA THR A 115 10.38 9.15 5.28
C THR A 115 10.79 9.10 6.73
N TYR A 116 11.24 7.93 7.15
CA TYR A 116 11.78 7.73 8.49
C TYR A 116 12.96 8.68 8.75
N TYR A 117 12.99 9.21 9.95
CA TYR A 117 14.14 9.96 10.49
C TYR A 117 14.78 9.17 11.63
N ASP A 118 16.02 8.74 11.41
CA ASP A 118 16.80 8.04 12.44
C ASP A 118 17.21 9.02 13.54
N LYS A 119 16.39 9.13 14.55
CA LYS A 119 16.59 10.04 15.69
C LYS A 119 17.80 9.68 16.54
N ILE A 120 18.20 8.39 16.54
CA ILE A 120 19.34 7.91 17.35
C ILE A 120 20.65 8.43 16.79
N ASN A 121 20.81 8.36 15.48
CA ASN A 121 22.03 8.75 14.78
C ASN A 121 21.91 10.15 14.13
N GLY A 122 20.74 10.76 14.14
CA GLY A 122 20.47 12.07 13.53
C GLY A 122 20.49 12.04 12.00
N ASN A 123 20.17 10.90 11.39
CA ASN A 123 20.23 10.72 9.95
C ASN A 123 18.88 10.91 9.27
N TYR A 124 18.90 11.67 8.18
CA TYR A 124 17.78 11.76 7.26
C TYR A 124 17.85 10.60 6.25
N ILE A 125 16.76 9.85 6.12
CA ILE A 125 16.66 8.73 5.17
C ILE A 125 16.10 9.27 3.85
N GLU A 126 16.72 8.90 2.73
CA GLU A 126 16.29 9.34 1.40
C GLU A 126 14.93 8.72 1.02
N GLY A 127 14.65 7.52 1.49
CA GLY A 127 13.37 6.84 1.27
C GLY A 127 13.12 6.52 -0.20
N ALA A 128 14.10 5.88 -0.86
CA ALA A 128 14.00 5.55 -2.26
C ALA A 128 13.11 4.32 -2.48
N ASN A 129 13.32 3.28 -1.70
CA ASN A 129 12.48 2.11 -1.70
C ASN A 129 11.24 2.33 -0.84
N ASP A 130 11.41 2.94 0.31
CA ASP A 130 10.39 3.21 1.32
C ASP A 130 10.21 4.74 1.56
N ASP A 131 9.26 5.47 0.88
CA ASP A 131 8.30 4.83 0.01
C ASP A 131 8.15 5.57 -1.36
N ALA A 132 9.25 6.08 -1.93
CA ALA A 132 9.18 6.72 -3.26
C ALA A 132 8.75 5.72 -4.35
N THR A 133 9.00 4.39 -4.17
CA THR A 133 8.52 3.36 -5.08
C THR A 133 7.01 3.21 -5.02
N GLY A 134 6.41 3.19 -3.84
CA GLY A 134 4.97 3.15 -3.65
C GLY A 134 4.28 4.37 -4.26
N LEU A 135 4.81 5.58 -4.02
CA LEU A 135 4.29 6.82 -4.61
C LEU A 135 4.36 6.80 -6.15
N ALA A 136 5.46 6.29 -6.72
CA ALA A 136 5.57 6.14 -8.18
C ALA A 136 4.52 5.16 -8.73
N LEU A 137 4.22 4.07 -8.00
CA LEU A 137 3.15 3.15 -8.39
C LEU A 137 1.77 3.80 -8.31
N LEU A 138 1.47 4.64 -7.30
CA LEU A 138 0.21 5.40 -7.25
C LEU A 138 0.05 6.28 -8.50
N ILE A 139 1.12 6.95 -8.94
CA ILE A 139 1.12 7.75 -10.20
C ILE A 139 0.88 6.85 -11.42
N GLY A 140 1.53 5.68 -11.47
CA GLY A 140 1.32 4.69 -12.53
C GLY A 140 -0.11 4.17 -12.61
N LEU A 141 -0.73 3.90 -11.46
CA LEU A 141 -2.14 3.49 -11.35
C LEU A 141 -3.08 4.61 -11.82
N ALA A 142 -2.82 5.88 -11.44
CA ALA A 142 -3.56 7.03 -11.92
C ALA A 142 -3.54 7.11 -13.46
N LYS A 143 -2.35 6.97 -14.06
CA LYS A 143 -2.15 6.92 -15.52
C LYS A 143 -2.91 5.76 -16.18
N HIS A 144 -2.88 4.58 -15.57
CA HIS A 144 -3.57 3.39 -16.09
C HIS A 144 -5.09 3.58 -16.10
N TYR A 145 -5.66 3.98 -14.99
CA TYR A 145 -7.11 4.10 -14.82
C TYR A 145 -7.70 5.39 -15.41
N GLN A 146 -6.88 6.33 -15.87
CA GLN A 146 -7.32 7.40 -16.76
C GLN A 146 -7.94 6.84 -18.05
N GLN A 147 -7.38 5.75 -18.57
CA GLN A 147 -7.81 5.12 -19.84
C GLN A 147 -8.82 3.99 -19.64
N LYS A 148 -8.91 3.42 -18.44
CA LYS A 148 -9.76 2.27 -18.12
C LYS A 148 -10.52 2.52 -16.83
N LYS A 149 -11.83 2.77 -16.94
CA LYS A 149 -12.67 2.96 -15.76
C LYS A 149 -12.71 1.69 -14.91
N PRO A 150 -12.38 1.74 -13.61
CA PRO A 150 -12.45 0.58 -12.71
C PRO A 150 -13.93 0.22 -12.41
N TYR A 151 -14.18 -1.01 -11.95
CA TYR A 151 -15.51 -1.38 -11.47
C TYR A 151 -15.84 -0.70 -10.14
N TYR A 152 -14.99 -0.87 -9.13
CA TYR A 152 -15.11 -0.14 -7.87
C TYR A 152 -14.45 1.23 -7.96
N THR A 153 -14.95 2.20 -7.21
CA THR A 153 -14.26 3.48 -7.05
C THR A 153 -12.88 3.25 -6.45
N LEU A 154 -11.85 3.78 -7.09
CA LEU A 154 -10.47 3.65 -6.63
C LEU A 154 -10.03 4.93 -5.93
N LYS A 155 -9.55 4.78 -4.71
CA LYS A 155 -8.85 5.83 -3.96
C LYS A 155 -7.36 5.56 -4.00
N LEU A 156 -6.59 6.51 -4.53
CA LEU A 156 -5.13 6.50 -4.51
C LEU A 156 -4.71 7.54 -3.49
N ILE A 157 -4.08 7.10 -2.39
CA ILE A 157 -3.83 8.01 -1.26
C ILE A 157 -2.35 7.99 -0.89
N GLY A 158 -1.71 9.19 -0.94
CA GLY A 158 -0.45 9.43 -0.25
C GLY A 158 -0.76 9.92 1.16
N PHE A 159 -0.33 9.18 2.18
CA PHE A 159 -0.51 9.57 3.58
C PHE A 159 0.71 10.30 4.11
N GLY A 160 0.51 11.41 4.80
CA GLY A 160 1.60 12.13 5.44
C GLY A 160 1.72 11.81 6.93
N ALA A 161 2.89 12.12 7.48
CA ALA A 161 3.26 11.87 8.87
C ALA A 161 3.02 10.41 9.30
N GLY A 162 3.39 9.47 8.42
CA GLY A 162 3.38 8.03 8.69
C GLY A 162 4.47 7.62 9.66
N GLU A 163 5.65 8.19 9.50
CA GLU A 163 6.90 7.79 10.13
C GLU A 163 7.27 8.57 11.42
N ASP A 164 6.47 9.56 11.85
CA ASP A 164 6.76 10.30 13.10
C ASP A 164 6.18 9.54 14.30
N GLU A 165 7.04 9.22 15.26
CA GLU A 165 6.71 8.39 16.41
C GLU A 165 5.93 9.14 17.49
N TYR A 166 5.15 8.40 18.28
CA TYR A 166 4.42 8.90 19.46
C TYR A 166 3.63 10.17 19.18
N THR A 167 2.74 10.09 18.23
CA THR A 167 1.95 11.21 17.74
C THR A 167 0.48 11.08 18.09
N PHE A 168 -0.19 12.21 18.19
CA PHE A 168 -1.64 12.26 18.45
C PHE A 168 -2.29 13.24 17.48
N PRO A 169 -3.26 12.79 16.64
CA PRO A 169 -4.06 13.71 15.84
C PRO A 169 -4.78 14.70 16.75
N VAL A 170 -4.85 15.96 16.36
CA VAL A 170 -5.61 17.01 17.05
C VAL A 170 -6.75 17.51 16.17
N ASP A 171 -7.72 18.22 16.76
CA ASP A 171 -8.88 18.78 16.05
C ASP A 171 -9.79 17.72 15.38
N LEU A 172 -10.00 16.57 16.05
CA LEU A 172 -10.82 15.48 15.55
C LEU A 172 -12.29 15.64 15.93
N ASN A 173 -13.17 15.61 14.93
CA ASN A 173 -14.63 15.49 15.09
C ASN A 173 -15.06 14.07 14.68
N SER A 174 -14.61 13.05 15.42
CA SER A 174 -14.88 11.66 15.08
C SER A 174 -16.32 11.23 15.35
N LYS A 175 -16.90 10.46 14.39
CA LYS A 175 -18.20 9.80 14.49
C LYS A 175 -18.09 8.28 14.67
N ILE A 176 -16.90 7.77 14.99
CA ILE A 176 -16.62 6.34 15.14
C ILE A 176 -16.99 5.88 16.55
N SER A 177 -17.21 4.56 16.73
CA SER A 177 -17.47 3.99 18.05
C SER A 177 -16.31 4.25 19.03
N SER A 178 -16.60 4.34 20.32
CA SER A 178 -15.57 4.65 21.33
C SER A 178 -14.42 3.65 21.35
N ASP A 179 -14.71 2.35 21.15
CA ASP A 179 -13.69 1.30 21.19
C ASP A 179 -12.78 1.31 19.97
N GLU A 180 -13.36 1.46 18.78
CA GLU A 180 -12.63 1.59 17.52
C GLU A 180 -11.81 2.89 17.49
N TYR A 181 -12.40 4.01 17.94
CA TYR A 181 -11.71 5.28 18.11
C TYR A 181 -10.45 5.11 18.98
N ASN A 182 -10.57 4.46 20.13
CA ASN A 182 -9.45 4.26 21.04
C ASN A 182 -8.33 3.43 20.39
N LYS A 183 -8.68 2.31 19.73
CA LYS A 183 -7.68 1.48 19.04
C LYS A 183 -6.88 2.30 18.03
N ILE A 184 -7.56 3.11 17.20
CA ILE A 184 -6.93 3.93 16.18
C ILE A 184 -6.11 5.08 16.82
N MET A 185 -6.64 5.72 17.86
CA MET A 185 -5.95 6.85 18.52
C MET A 185 -4.65 6.45 19.21
N PHE A 186 -4.54 5.22 19.70
CA PHE A 186 -3.35 4.74 20.40
C PHE A 186 -2.30 4.07 19.52
N ILE A 187 -2.47 4.05 18.19
CA ILE A 187 -1.37 3.69 17.28
C ILE A 187 -0.28 4.77 17.42
N PRO A 188 0.98 4.40 17.65
CA PRO A 188 2.05 5.40 17.91
C PRO A 188 2.49 6.19 16.69
N TYR A 189 2.19 5.71 15.49
CA TYR A 189 2.58 6.25 14.17
C TYR A 189 1.36 6.54 13.31
N LEU A 190 1.53 6.76 12.00
CA LEU A 190 0.50 6.71 10.97
C LEU A 190 -0.55 7.82 11.10
N VAL A 191 -0.13 9.03 11.46
CA VAL A 191 -1.05 10.13 11.75
C VAL A 191 -2.01 10.42 10.60
N GLY A 192 -1.49 10.47 9.37
CA GLY A 192 -2.29 10.75 8.17
C GLY A 192 -3.37 9.70 7.92
N ALA A 193 -3.02 8.42 8.01
CA ALA A 193 -3.98 7.33 7.85
C ALA A 193 -5.02 7.32 8.98
N ARG A 194 -4.59 7.52 10.23
CA ARG A 194 -5.47 7.67 11.40
C ARG A 194 -6.43 8.85 11.23
N HIS A 195 -5.90 10.01 10.84
CA HIS A 195 -6.72 11.20 10.58
C HIS A 195 -7.74 10.93 9.48
N TYR A 196 -7.33 10.27 8.39
CA TYR A 196 -8.25 9.93 7.29
C TYR A 196 -9.39 9.04 7.76
N VAL A 197 -9.10 7.95 8.47
CA VAL A 197 -10.12 7.02 8.98
C VAL A 197 -11.07 7.73 9.94
N LEU A 198 -10.56 8.54 10.85
CA LEU A 198 -11.36 9.25 11.85
C LEU A 198 -12.22 10.37 11.28
N GLN A 199 -11.81 11.01 10.18
CA GLN A 199 -12.53 12.14 9.58
C GLN A 199 -13.44 11.77 8.40
N ASN A 200 -13.25 10.58 7.81
CA ASN A 200 -14.00 10.16 6.61
C ASN A 200 -14.81 8.86 6.83
N PRO A 201 -15.67 8.78 7.86
CA PRO A 201 -16.38 7.54 8.19
C PRO A 201 -17.24 7.01 7.03
N ASP A 202 -17.87 7.90 6.24
CA ASP A 202 -18.65 7.47 5.07
C ASP A 202 -17.79 6.83 3.99
N SER A 203 -16.57 7.34 3.79
CA SER A 203 -15.60 6.74 2.88
C SER A 203 -15.14 5.39 3.41
N VAL A 204 -14.77 5.32 4.68
CA VAL A 204 -14.33 4.09 5.37
C VAL A 204 -15.41 3.01 5.29
N ASN A 205 -16.66 3.33 5.59
CA ASN A 205 -17.80 2.39 5.51
C ASN A 205 -18.08 1.88 4.09
N ASN A 206 -17.68 2.63 3.07
CA ASN A 206 -17.77 2.20 1.67
C ASN A 206 -16.53 1.46 1.18
N THR A 207 -15.45 1.44 1.96
CA THR A 207 -14.21 0.75 1.60
C THR A 207 -14.35 -0.75 1.80
N ILE A 208 -14.02 -1.51 0.78
CA ILE A 208 -14.10 -2.98 0.78
C ILE A 208 -12.71 -3.63 0.89
N ALA A 209 -11.65 -2.93 0.49
CA ALA A 209 -10.29 -3.43 0.61
C ALA A 209 -9.28 -2.29 0.67
N VAL A 210 -8.16 -2.54 1.35
CA VAL A 210 -7.00 -1.65 1.40
C VAL A 210 -5.74 -2.44 1.12
N ILE A 211 -4.90 -1.92 0.23
CA ILE A 211 -3.55 -2.43 -0.01
C ILE A 211 -2.59 -1.25 0.13
N SER A 212 -1.74 -1.26 1.14
CA SER A 212 -0.61 -0.35 1.21
C SER A 212 0.57 -0.87 0.40
N LEU A 213 1.36 0.04 -0.14
CA LEU A 213 2.54 -0.25 -0.93
C LEU A 213 3.73 0.24 -0.13
N GLU A 214 4.61 -0.64 0.29
CA GLU A 214 5.75 -0.30 1.12
C GLU A 214 6.99 -1.07 0.66
N ALA A 215 8.08 -0.36 0.36
CA ALA A 215 9.35 -0.93 -0.08
C ALA A 215 9.20 -1.93 -1.26
N VAL A 216 8.53 -1.51 -2.34
CA VAL A 216 8.13 -2.41 -3.45
C VAL A 216 9.13 -2.47 -4.61
N GLY A 217 10.32 -1.91 -4.45
CA GLY A 217 11.31 -1.78 -5.53
C GLY A 217 12.36 -2.88 -5.60
N ILE A 218 12.50 -3.78 -4.60
CA ILE A 218 13.59 -4.76 -4.55
C ILE A 218 13.07 -6.15 -4.19
N GLY A 219 13.29 -7.14 -5.05
CA GLY A 219 12.93 -8.53 -4.76
C GLY A 219 11.55 -8.94 -5.28
N ASP A 220 11.00 -10.04 -4.78
CA ASP A 220 9.72 -10.58 -5.24
C ASP A 220 8.55 -10.09 -4.38
N PRO A 221 7.36 -9.89 -4.95
CA PRO A 221 6.19 -9.39 -4.24
C PRO A 221 5.73 -10.32 -3.12
N CYS A 222 5.45 -9.74 -1.95
CA CYS A 222 4.97 -10.42 -0.76
C CYS A 222 3.75 -9.69 -0.19
N PHE A 223 2.66 -10.41 0.04
CA PHE A 223 1.49 -9.91 0.75
C PHE A 223 1.56 -10.34 2.21
N VAL A 224 1.39 -9.41 3.12
CA VAL A 224 1.50 -9.68 4.55
C VAL A 224 0.20 -10.19 5.14
N ASN A 225 0.28 -11.37 5.78
CA ASN A 225 -0.84 -12.03 6.43
C ASN A 225 -1.03 -11.53 7.86
N GLN A 226 0.08 -11.31 8.57
CA GLN A 226 0.08 -10.87 9.95
C GLN A 226 1.28 -9.95 10.21
N ASP A 227 1.06 -8.89 10.98
CA ASP A 227 2.12 -8.10 11.60
C ASP A 227 2.04 -8.15 13.14
N SER A 228 2.85 -7.34 13.84
CA SER A 228 2.87 -7.30 15.30
C SER A 228 1.58 -6.81 15.94
N PHE A 229 0.70 -6.20 15.18
CA PHE A 229 -0.48 -5.48 15.69
C PHE A 229 -1.79 -6.15 15.29
N VAL A 230 -1.83 -6.81 14.13
CA VAL A 230 -3.06 -7.38 13.59
C VAL A 230 -2.79 -8.62 12.72
N GLU A 231 -3.67 -9.61 12.82
CA GLU A 231 -3.81 -10.65 11.81
C GLU A 231 -4.82 -10.17 10.75
N ASN A 232 -4.38 -10.14 9.50
CA ASN A 232 -5.21 -9.70 8.38
C ASN A 232 -6.24 -10.79 8.02
N ASP A 233 -7.29 -10.42 7.25
CA ASP A 233 -8.25 -11.41 6.74
C ASP A 233 -7.51 -12.47 5.90
N PRO A 234 -7.34 -13.73 6.39
CA PRO A 234 -6.52 -14.73 5.68
C PRO A 234 -7.11 -15.12 4.34
N LEU A 235 -8.43 -15.00 4.16
CA LEU A 235 -9.09 -15.26 2.88
C LEU A 235 -8.75 -14.19 1.87
N PHE A 236 -8.66 -12.93 2.32
CA PHE A 236 -8.27 -11.81 1.46
C PHE A 236 -6.82 -11.94 0.99
N VAL A 237 -5.89 -12.19 1.91
CA VAL A 237 -4.48 -12.35 1.57
C VAL A 237 -4.26 -13.58 0.68
N ASN A 238 -4.89 -14.73 0.99
CA ASN A 238 -4.82 -15.92 0.15
C ASN A 238 -5.40 -15.68 -1.25
N PHE A 239 -6.47 -14.87 -1.36
CA PHE A 239 -7.00 -14.48 -2.65
C PHE A 239 -5.98 -13.68 -3.46
N LEU A 240 -5.37 -12.63 -2.88
CA LEU A 240 -4.39 -11.77 -3.56
C LEU A 240 -3.20 -12.58 -4.09
N VAL A 241 -2.64 -13.46 -3.26
CA VAL A 241 -1.52 -14.34 -3.64
C VAL A 241 -1.92 -15.32 -4.74
N SER A 242 -3.05 -16.01 -4.56
CA SER A 242 -3.52 -17.02 -5.54
C SER A 242 -3.88 -16.37 -6.87
N ASN A 243 -4.54 -15.22 -6.83
CA ASN A 243 -4.90 -14.46 -8.02
C ASN A 243 -3.64 -13.96 -8.77
N THR A 244 -2.64 -13.48 -8.05
CA THR A 244 -1.36 -13.07 -8.63
C THR A 244 -0.66 -14.24 -9.33
N ARG A 245 -0.57 -15.40 -8.65
CA ARG A 245 0.04 -16.61 -9.21
C ARG A 245 -0.74 -17.17 -10.41
N PHE A 246 -2.07 -17.15 -10.35
CA PHE A 246 -2.92 -17.58 -11.45
C PHE A 246 -2.70 -16.75 -12.73
N ASN A 247 -2.40 -15.46 -12.57
CA ASN A 247 -2.09 -14.57 -13.69
C ASN A 247 -0.60 -14.62 -14.12
N GLY A 248 0.18 -15.58 -13.64
CA GLY A 248 1.54 -15.86 -14.09
C GLY A 248 2.63 -15.02 -13.42
N PHE A 249 2.34 -14.37 -12.31
CA PHE A 249 3.31 -13.63 -11.51
C PHE A 249 3.66 -14.39 -10.23
N ASN A 250 4.89 -14.26 -9.76
CA ASN A 250 5.26 -14.74 -8.43
C ASN A 250 4.72 -13.80 -7.36
N ALA A 251 4.22 -14.37 -6.28
CA ALA A 251 3.91 -13.65 -5.04
C ALA A 251 3.93 -14.64 -3.88
N GLU A 252 4.35 -14.18 -2.73
CA GLU A 252 4.37 -14.98 -1.51
C GLU A 252 3.43 -14.37 -0.45
N LYS A 253 3.01 -15.21 0.50
CA LYS A 253 2.34 -14.81 1.72
C LYS A 253 3.35 -14.90 2.86
N ILE A 254 3.50 -13.84 3.62
CA ILE A 254 4.46 -13.77 4.73
C ILE A 254 3.78 -13.23 5.99
N ASP A 255 4.39 -13.50 7.14
CA ASP A 255 4.14 -12.81 8.38
C ASP A 255 5.28 -11.82 8.64
N PHE A 256 4.97 -10.60 9.09
CA PHE A 256 5.94 -9.52 9.30
C PHE A 256 5.83 -8.97 10.71
N MET A 257 6.37 -9.69 11.69
CA MET A 257 6.24 -9.31 13.10
C MET A 257 7.26 -8.24 13.52
N ALA A 258 8.44 -8.22 12.91
CA ALA A 258 9.47 -7.23 13.20
C ALA A 258 10.48 -7.13 12.06
N TYR A 259 11.23 -6.02 12.05
CA TYR A 259 12.40 -5.84 11.22
C TYR A 259 13.64 -5.65 12.11
N ASN A 260 14.72 -6.35 11.77
CA ASN A 260 15.96 -6.28 12.51
C ASN A 260 16.82 -5.12 12.01
N ILE A 261 16.92 -4.06 12.79
CA ILE A 261 17.78 -2.91 12.52
C ILE A 261 19.02 -3.01 13.40
N SER A 262 20.18 -3.29 12.79
CA SER A 262 21.46 -3.32 13.51
C SER A 262 21.47 -4.23 14.75
N GLY A 263 20.83 -5.39 14.66
CA GLY A 263 20.77 -6.39 15.73
C GLY A 263 19.64 -6.16 16.76
N ARG A 264 18.71 -5.26 16.46
CA ARG A 264 17.52 -5.03 17.29
C ARG A 264 16.26 -5.31 16.48
N ASP A 265 15.36 -6.12 17.01
CA ASP A 265 14.07 -6.39 16.41
C ASP A 265 13.10 -5.26 16.79
N VAL A 266 12.57 -4.59 15.78
CA VAL A 266 11.66 -3.44 15.93
C VAL A 266 10.33 -3.81 15.26
N SER A 267 9.23 -3.72 16.00
CA SER A 267 7.88 -3.84 15.45
C SER A 267 7.53 -2.53 14.74
N ILE A 268 7.06 -2.65 13.50
CA ILE A 268 6.74 -1.52 12.64
C ILE A 268 5.23 -1.49 12.43
N SER A 269 4.64 -0.31 12.54
CA SER A 269 3.23 -0.08 12.20
C SER A 269 3.12 0.34 10.75
N HIS A 270 2.27 -0.32 9.97
CA HIS A 270 2.08 -0.07 8.55
C HIS A 270 0.78 0.70 8.29
N ILE A 271 0.74 1.55 7.26
CA ILE A 271 -0.38 2.49 6.98
C ILE A 271 -1.75 1.83 6.79
N TYR A 272 -1.83 0.54 6.52
CA TYR A 272 -3.11 -0.17 6.45
C TYR A 272 -3.75 -0.42 7.84
N LEU A 273 -3.00 -0.34 8.93
CA LEU A 273 -3.42 -0.74 10.28
C LEU A 273 -4.70 -0.02 10.79
N PRO A 274 -4.88 1.31 10.62
CA PRO A 274 -6.13 1.97 11.02
C PRO A 274 -7.37 1.42 10.31
N PHE A 275 -7.21 0.95 9.07
CA PHE A 275 -8.29 0.34 8.30
C PHE A 275 -8.59 -1.09 8.76
N ALA A 276 -7.55 -1.87 9.08
CA ALA A 276 -7.71 -3.20 9.66
C ALA A 276 -8.46 -3.14 11.00
N TYR A 277 -8.17 -2.14 11.84
CA TYR A 277 -8.92 -1.88 13.08
C TYR A 277 -10.36 -1.45 12.85
N SER A 278 -10.68 -0.95 11.66
CA SER A 278 -12.05 -0.67 11.21
C SER A 278 -12.70 -1.88 10.51
N ASN A 279 -12.17 -3.09 10.71
CA ASN A 279 -12.65 -4.35 10.15
C ASN A 279 -12.71 -4.38 8.60
N ILE A 280 -11.84 -3.61 7.93
CA ILE A 280 -11.72 -3.63 6.48
C ILE A 280 -10.64 -4.64 6.09
N PRO A 281 -10.90 -5.57 5.16
CA PRO A 281 -9.87 -6.44 4.60
C PRO A 281 -8.69 -5.62 4.09
N SER A 282 -7.53 -5.76 4.74
CA SER A 282 -6.38 -4.90 4.52
C SER A 282 -5.10 -5.72 4.55
N THR A 283 -4.08 -5.26 3.83
CA THR A 283 -2.73 -5.82 3.88
C THR A 283 -1.73 -4.80 3.35
N PHE A 284 -0.43 -5.03 3.55
CA PHE A 284 0.56 -4.34 2.75
C PHE A 284 1.26 -5.29 1.78
N LEU A 285 1.61 -4.74 0.63
CA LEU A 285 2.43 -5.35 -0.40
C LEU A 285 3.84 -4.78 -0.28
N THR A 286 4.81 -5.65 -0.05
CA THR A 286 6.23 -5.32 -0.09
C THR A 286 6.94 -6.23 -1.09
N CYS A 287 8.21 -5.94 -1.39
CA CYS A 287 9.05 -6.82 -2.19
C CYS A 287 10.30 -7.21 -1.41
N MET A 288 10.65 -8.50 -1.45
CA MET A 288 11.73 -9.06 -0.65
C MET A 288 12.66 -9.94 -1.48
N LYS A 289 13.96 -9.86 -1.22
CA LYS A 289 14.95 -10.82 -1.72
C LYS A 289 14.92 -12.08 -0.84
N ASN A 290 15.20 -13.23 -1.46
CA ASN A 290 15.39 -14.48 -0.74
C ASN A 290 14.33 -14.77 0.31
N THR A 291 13.07 -14.52 -0.03
CA THR A 291 11.94 -14.59 0.88
C THR A 291 11.92 -15.91 1.64
N ASN A 292 12.02 -15.84 2.96
CA ASN A 292 11.79 -16.95 3.86
C ASN A 292 10.39 -16.83 4.47
N THR A 293 9.42 -17.48 3.85
CA THR A 293 8.01 -17.46 4.30
C THR A 293 7.77 -18.05 5.70
N LYS A 294 8.80 -18.65 6.31
CA LYS A 294 8.76 -19.16 7.69
C LYS A 294 9.36 -18.18 8.69
N SER A 295 10.06 -17.15 8.21
CA SER A 295 10.54 -16.08 9.08
C SER A 295 9.39 -15.15 9.43
N MET A 296 9.38 -14.67 10.64
CA MET A 296 8.47 -13.63 11.13
C MET A 296 9.25 -12.33 11.44
N ILE A 297 10.58 -12.41 11.45
CA ILE A 297 11.48 -11.28 11.64
C ILE A 297 12.33 -11.18 10.38
N HIS A 298 12.33 -10.04 9.75
CA HIS A 298 13.01 -9.76 8.49
C HIS A 298 14.19 -8.81 8.71
N ASP A 299 15.09 -8.69 7.75
CA ASP A 299 16.30 -7.86 7.88
C ASP A 299 16.78 -7.31 6.53
N ASP A 300 17.92 -6.61 6.55
CA ASP A 300 18.55 -5.98 5.38
C ASP A 300 18.91 -6.98 4.25
N SER A 301 19.03 -8.26 4.54
CA SER A 301 19.27 -9.28 3.49
C SER A 301 18.02 -9.53 2.64
N GLU A 302 16.84 -9.29 3.18
CA GLU A 302 15.54 -9.48 2.54
C GLU A 302 15.00 -8.15 1.97
N ILE A 303 15.07 -7.04 2.74
CA ILE A 303 14.65 -5.68 2.28
C ILE A 303 15.83 -4.72 2.43
N PRO A 304 16.77 -4.71 1.46
CA PRO A 304 17.99 -3.92 1.57
C PRO A 304 17.75 -2.44 1.75
N GLY A 305 18.33 -1.88 2.81
CA GLY A 305 18.28 -0.46 3.12
C GLY A 305 17.05 0.01 3.90
N TYR A 306 16.04 -0.83 4.07
CA TYR A 306 14.77 -0.45 4.71
C TYR A 306 14.98 0.25 6.07
N LEU A 307 14.38 1.41 6.24
CA LEU A 307 14.50 2.28 7.43
C LEU A 307 15.95 2.68 7.80
N THR A 308 16.89 2.61 6.86
CA THR A 308 18.30 2.98 7.10
C THR A 308 18.80 3.99 6.08
N VAL A 309 19.97 4.59 6.37
CA VAL A 309 20.67 5.52 5.44
C VAL A 309 21.04 4.88 4.11
N ASN A 310 20.91 3.55 3.99
CA ASN A 310 21.16 2.83 2.76
C ASN A 310 19.94 2.77 1.84
N ASP A 311 18.77 3.27 2.27
CA ASP A 311 17.61 3.42 1.40
C ASP A 311 17.78 4.60 0.46
N THR A 312 18.66 4.45 -0.52
CA THR A 312 19.02 5.45 -1.51
C THR A 312 18.67 5.02 -2.92
N TYR A 313 18.48 6.00 -3.80
CA TYR A 313 18.23 5.74 -5.23
C TYR A 313 19.32 4.89 -5.86
N GLU A 314 20.59 5.15 -5.54
CA GLU A 314 21.73 4.41 -6.05
C GLU A 314 21.68 2.93 -5.62
N ASN A 315 21.37 2.67 -4.36
CA ASN A 315 21.20 1.30 -3.86
C ASN A 315 19.99 0.61 -4.49
N LEU A 316 18.88 1.32 -4.64
CA LEU A 316 17.68 0.80 -5.29
C LEU A 316 17.98 0.39 -6.74
N VAL A 317 18.62 1.24 -7.53
CA VAL A 317 19.04 0.94 -8.91
C VAL A 317 20.05 -0.21 -8.95
N LYS A 318 21.07 -0.18 -8.09
CA LYS A 318 22.10 -1.25 -8.01
C LYS A 318 21.49 -2.62 -7.71
N ASN A 319 20.48 -2.69 -6.82
CA ASN A 319 19.80 -3.93 -6.47
C ASN A 319 18.97 -4.52 -7.63
N ASN A 320 18.64 -3.70 -8.62
CA ASN A 320 17.92 -4.09 -9.84
C ASN A 320 18.85 -4.22 -11.08
N GLY A 321 20.15 -4.01 -10.90
CA GLY A 321 21.16 -4.01 -11.96
C GLY A 321 21.33 -2.64 -12.61
N ASP A 322 20.24 -2.01 -13.03
CA ASP A 322 20.20 -0.67 -13.63
C ASP A 322 18.77 -0.06 -13.51
N GLU A 323 18.57 1.14 -14.08
CA GLU A 323 17.26 1.82 -14.12
C GLU A 323 16.21 1.04 -14.94
N ILE A 324 16.63 0.27 -15.96
CA ILE A 324 15.73 -0.58 -16.76
C ILE A 324 15.23 -1.75 -15.91
N GLY A 325 16.13 -2.39 -15.16
CA GLY A 325 15.76 -3.45 -14.23
C GLY A 325 14.79 -2.97 -13.16
N LEU A 326 15.03 -1.79 -12.58
CA LEU A 326 14.11 -1.15 -11.64
C LEU A 326 12.74 -0.85 -12.28
N GLN A 327 12.73 -0.29 -13.50
CA GLN A 327 11.47 -0.04 -14.22
C GLN A 327 10.69 -1.33 -14.48
N ASN A 328 11.36 -2.41 -14.86
CA ASN A 328 10.73 -3.71 -15.08
C ASN A 328 10.14 -4.27 -13.77
N ARG A 329 10.83 -4.09 -12.64
CA ARG A 329 10.33 -4.45 -11.31
C ARG A 329 9.07 -3.67 -10.99
N LEU A 330 9.10 -2.36 -11.07
CA LEU A 330 7.95 -1.49 -10.78
C LEU A 330 6.76 -1.77 -11.72
N ASN A 331 7.02 -2.03 -13.00
CA ASN A 331 5.99 -2.44 -13.96
C ASN A 331 5.34 -3.79 -13.55
N THR A 332 6.14 -4.73 -13.05
CA THR A 332 5.63 -6.03 -12.58
C THR A 332 4.71 -5.84 -11.37
N VAL A 333 5.14 -5.07 -10.37
CA VAL A 333 4.33 -4.78 -9.19
C VAL A 333 3.06 -4.00 -9.56
N SER A 334 3.17 -3.00 -10.45
CA SER A 334 2.01 -2.27 -10.97
C SER A 334 0.96 -3.21 -11.60
N LYS A 335 1.42 -4.16 -12.44
CA LYS A 335 0.52 -5.16 -13.05
C LYS A 335 -0.15 -6.05 -11.99
N ILE A 336 0.58 -6.49 -10.98
CA ILE A 336 0.04 -7.29 -9.87
C ILE A 336 -1.06 -6.51 -9.14
N VAL A 337 -0.83 -5.25 -8.82
CA VAL A 337 -1.82 -4.39 -8.16
C VAL A 337 -3.06 -4.22 -9.06
N ILE A 338 -2.88 -3.91 -10.34
CA ILE A 338 -3.98 -3.74 -11.31
C ILE A 338 -4.82 -5.01 -11.42
N ILE A 339 -4.20 -6.18 -11.55
CA ILE A 339 -4.90 -7.47 -11.64
C ILE A 339 -5.73 -7.72 -10.39
N ASN A 340 -5.18 -7.44 -9.22
CA ASN A 340 -5.91 -7.63 -7.97
C ASN A 340 -7.05 -6.62 -7.80
N ILE A 341 -6.88 -5.35 -8.19
CA ILE A 341 -7.98 -4.37 -8.23
C ILE A 341 -9.09 -4.81 -9.19
N ASP A 342 -8.74 -5.20 -10.41
CA ASP A 342 -9.70 -5.55 -11.45
C ASP A 342 -10.50 -6.81 -11.11
N GLN A 343 -9.92 -7.74 -10.34
CA GLN A 343 -10.51 -9.04 -10.03
C GLN A 343 -11.03 -9.18 -8.59
N ILE A 344 -10.94 -8.15 -7.78
CA ILE A 344 -11.38 -8.20 -6.37
C ILE A 344 -12.89 -8.50 -6.23
N SER A 345 -13.70 -8.19 -7.24
CA SER A 345 -15.11 -8.59 -7.27
C SER A 345 -15.30 -10.10 -7.20
N LEU A 346 -14.35 -10.89 -7.70
CA LEU A 346 -14.37 -12.35 -7.59
C LEU A 346 -14.17 -12.80 -6.13
N PHE A 347 -13.31 -12.13 -5.36
CA PHE A 347 -13.16 -12.39 -3.93
C PHE A 347 -14.49 -12.24 -3.19
N TYR A 348 -15.22 -11.14 -3.44
CA TYR A 348 -16.51 -10.92 -2.79
C TYR A 348 -17.58 -11.90 -3.23
N ALA A 349 -17.60 -12.28 -4.50
CA ALA A 349 -18.49 -13.35 -4.97
C ALA A 349 -18.18 -14.69 -4.27
N ILE A 350 -16.92 -15.06 -4.14
CA ILE A 350 -16.51 -16.29 -3.43
C ILE A 350 -16.91 -16.22 -1.94
N LYS A 351 -16.68 -15.10 -1.27
CA LYS A 351 -16.99 -14.90 0.16
C LYS A 351 -18.50 -14.99 0.43
N GLU A 352 -19.34 -14.53 -0.51
CA GLU A 352 -20.80 -14.61 -0.39
C GLU A 352 -21.33 -16.04 -0.56
N TYR A 353 -20.76 -16.81 -1.49
CA TYR A 353 -21.26 -18.17 -1.85
C TYR A 353 -20.58 -19.31 -1.09
N LEU A 354 -19.46 -19.05 -0.44
CA LEU A 354 -18.77 -20.00 0.43
C LEU A 354 -18.70 -19.44 1.86
N PRO A 355 -19.83 -19.43 2.60
CA PRO A 355 -19.78 -19.01 3.99
C PRO A 355 -18.84 -19.95 4.74
N VAL A 356 -17.69 -19.42 5.15
CA VAL A 356 -16.75 -20.13 6.03
C VAL A 356 -17.44 -20.24 7.38
N ASN A 357 -17.71 -21.46 7.80
CA ASN A 357 -18.13 -21.70 9.20
C ASN A 357 -16.99 -21.24 10.10
N GLU A 358 -17.14 -20.11 10.78
CA GLU A 358 -16.19 -19.56 11.74
C GLU A 358 -15.90 -20.49 12.96
N ALA A 359 -16.51 -21.67 12.99
CA ALA A 359 -16.42 -22.66 14.06
C ALA A 359 -15.29 -23.70 13.90
N SER A 360 -14.39 -23.55 12.93
CA SER A 360 -13.35 -24.56 12.65
C SER A 360 -11.97 -23.99 12.30
N ILE A 361 -11.59 -22.89 12.92
CA ILE A 361 -10.20 -22.40 12.90
C ILE A 361 -9.71 -22.29 14.34
#